data_c34155e9d64c865f3bcfdf1d3ce9eaf9
#
_entry.id   c34155e9d64c865f3bcfdf1d3ce9eaf9
#
_cell.length_a   1.000
_cell.length_b   1.000
_cell.length_c   1.000
_cell.angle_alpha   90.00
_cell.angle_beta   90.00
_cell.angle_gamma   90.00
#
_symmetry.space_group_name_H-M   'P 1'
#
loop_
_entity.id
_entity.type
_entity.pdbx_description
1 polymer ?
#
loop_
_entity_poly.entity_id
_entity_poly.type
_entity_poly.pdbx_seq_one_letter_code
_entity_poly.pdbx_strand_id
1 'polypeptide(L)'
;GEEIAIIGVENWGSISRFPRRGRLDLATKNTDDLPVKLLLSHDPSHWRAQVLPDYKQIDVMFSGHTHGMQFGVRAENFQWSPIEYIYPEWAGLYRQGDQQIYVNVGYGFLGYPGRLGILPEITIFELKASADPSLQKKA
;
A
#
# COMPACT_ATOMS: atom_id res chain seq x y z
N GLY A 1 21.74 12.64 -9.96
CA GLY A 1 20.37 12.11 -10.01
C GLY A 1 19.65 12.44 -8.72
N GLU A 2 18.33 12.51 -8.75
CA GLU A 2 17.55 12.71 -7.54
C GLU A 2 17.47 11.38 -6.76
N GLU A 3 17.55 11.46 -5.44
CA GLU A 3 17.43 10.31 -4.56
C GLU A 3 15.97 10.18 -4.08
N ILE A 4 15.52 8.94 -3.86
CA ILE A 4 14.22 8.62 -3.28
C ILE A 4 14.41 7.73 -2.07
N ALA A 5 13.52 7.79 -1.08
CA ALA A 5 13.51 6.90 0.05
C ALA A 5 12.64 5.67 -0.24
N ILE A 6 13.20 4.48 -0.06
CA ILE A 6 12.45 3.23 0.02
C ILE A 6 12.47 2.80 1.48
N ILE A 7 11.31 2.84 2.12
CA ILE A 7 11.11 2.59 3.55
C ILE A 7 10.43 1.24 3.70
N GLY A 8 11.01 0.35 4.49
CA GLY A 8 10.43 -0.96 4.78
C GLY A 8 10.13 -1.13 6.25
N VAL A 9 9.02 -1.77 6.58
CA VAL A 9 8.65 -2.12 7.95
C VAL A 9 8.26 -3.59 8.05
N GLU A 10 8.46 -4.16 9.25
CA GLU A 10 7.87 -5.46 9.59
C GLU A 10 6.34 -5.37 9.59
N ASN A 11 5.68 -6.52 9.68
CA ASN A 11 4.24 -6.60 9.66
C ASN A 11 3.59 -5.70 10.74
N TRP A 12 2.67 -4.84 10.30
CA TRP A 12 1.90 -3.99 11.21
C TRP A 12 0.87 -4.78 12.01
N GLY A 13 0.14 -5.70 11.36
CA GLY A 13 -0.87 -6.57 11.98
C GLY A 13 -2.01 -5.83 12.66
N SER A 14 -3.14 -5.64 11.96
CA SER A 14 -4.36 -5.08 12.57
C SER A 14 -5.09 -6.09 13.43
N ILE A 15 -4.94 -7.38 13.12
CA ILE A 15 -5.59 -8.47 13.83
C ILE A 15 -4.71 -8.88 15.01
N SER A 16 -5.29 -8.97 16.21
CA SER A 16 -4.61 -9.27 17.48
C SER A 16 -3.75 -10.55 17.48
N ARG A 17 -3.95 -11.43 16.50
CA ARG A 17 -3.19 -12.67 16.32
C ARG A 17 -1.73 -12.45 15.88
N PHE A 18 -1.44 -11.28 15.29
CA PHE A 18 -0.09 -10.94 14.83
C PHE A 18 0.45 -9.73 15.58
N PRO A 19 1.63 -9.83 16.19
CA PRO A 19 2.21 -8.70 16.90
C PRO A 19 2.50 -7.54 15.94
N ARG A 20 2.16 -6.33 16.37
CA ARG A 20 2.50 -5.09 15.66
C ARG A 20 3.98 -4.80 15.81
N ARG A 21 4.76 -5.08 14.78
CA ARG A 21 6.20 -4.87 14.76
C ARG A 21 6.65 -3.75 13.82
N GLY A 22 5.77 -3.28 12.94
CA GLY A 22 6.06 -2.19 12.03
C GLY A 22 6.37 -0.89 12.79
N ARG A 23 7.63 -0.46 12.79
CA ARG A 23 8.14 0.72 13.50
C ARG A 23 8.47 1.83 12.50
N LEU A 24 7.46 2.59 12.06
CA LEU A 24 7.66 3.73 11.15
C LEU A 24 8.56 4.80 11.76
N ASP A 25 8.47 5.02 13.05
CA ASP A 25 9.32 5.95 13.79
C ASP A 25 10.83 5.64 13.70
N LEU A 26 11.17 4.39 13.45
CA LEU A 26 12.54 3.98 13.19
C LEU A 26 12.87 3.96 11.70
N ALA A 27 11.94 3.47 10.89
CA ALA A 27 12.14 3.27 9.47
C ALA A 27 12.22 4.58 8.67
N THR A 28 11.59 5.65 9.16
CA THR A 28 11.63 6.99 8.54
C THR A 28 12.82 7.84 8.95
N LYS A 29 13.68 7.37 9.86
CA LYS A 29 14.87 8.12 10.26
C LYS A 29 15.80 8.39 9.07
N ASN A 30 16.33 9.61 9.02
CA ASN A 30 17.24 10.07 7.96
C ASN A 30 16.63 10.07 6.54
N THR A 31 15.31 10.19 6.42
CA THR A 31 14.65 10.33 5.12
C THR A 31 14.02 11.71 4.91
N ASP A 32 14.13 12.63 5.86
CA ASP A 32 13.42 13.90 5.83
C ASP A 32 13.79 14.75 4.61
N ASP A 33 15.06 14.77 4.24
CA ASP A 33 15.59 15.55 3.12
C ASP A 33 15.28 14.95 1.74
N LEU A 34 14.72 13.74 1.69
CA LEU A 34 14.44 13.07 0.42
C LEU A 34 13.05 13.44 -0.12
N PRO A 35 12.97 13.84 -1.42
CA PRO A 35 11.75 14.42 -1.98
C PRO A 35 10.60 13.42 -2.15
N VAL A 36 10.91 12.13 -2.34
CA VAL A 36 9.91 11.07 -2.55
C VAL A 36 10.15 9.93 -1.57
N LYS A 37 9.08 9.52 -0.88
CA LYS A 37 9.11 8.46 0.13
C LYS A 37 8.12 7.36 -0.21
N LEU A 38 8.64 6.17 -0.50
CA LEU A 38 7.88 4.97 -0.83
C LEU A 38 7.92 4.00 0.36
N LEU A 39 6.76 3.65 0.90
CA LEU A 39 6.65 2.72 2.02
C LEU A 39 6.25 1.33 1.55
N LEU A 40 7.01 0.32 1.95
CA LEU A 40 6.68 -1.09 1.82
C LEU A 40 6.14 -1.59 3.17
N SER A 41 4.84 -1.85 3.25
CA SER A 41 4.18 -2.38 4.44
C SER A 41 3.13 -3.41 4.04
N HIS A 42 3.24 -4.62 4.59
CA HIS A 42 2.45 -5.77 4.14
C HIS A 42 0.95 -5.59 4.36
N ASP A 43 0.53 -5.15 5.56
CA ASP A 43 -0.87 -5.03 5.96
C ASP A 43 -1.43 -3.64 5.55
N PRO A 44 -2.46 -3.56 4.68
CA PRO A 44 -3.03 -2.29 4.25
C PRO A 44 -3.70 -1.49 5.36
N SER A 45 -4.11 -2.12 6.46
CA SER A 45 -4.68 -1.40 7.60
C SER A 45 -3.71 -0.42 8.25
N HIS A 46 -2.40 -0.58 8.05
CA HIS A 46 -1.37 0.36 8.46
C HIS A 46 -1.57 1.75 7.87
N TRP A 47 -2.13 1.82 6.67
CA TRP A 47 -2.46 3.06 5.98
C TRP A 47 -3.32 3.99 6.83
N ARG A 48 -4.51 3.53 7.22
CA ARG A 48 -5.44 4.32 8.03
C ARG A 48 -5.03 4.46 9.48
N ALA A 49 -4.34 3.43 10.01
CA ALA A 49 -4.00 3.38 11.43
C ALA A 49 -2.87 4.34 11.80
N GLN A 50 -1.90 4.54 10.91
CA GLN A 50 -0.70 5.31 11.24
C GLN A 50 -0.22 6.20 10.08
N VAL A 51 -0.21 5.71 8.83
CA VAL A 51 0.38 6.47 7.73
C VAL A 51 -0.39 7.74 7.44
N LEU A 52 -1.70 7.66 7.28
CA LEU A 52 -2.56 8.82 7.02
C LEU A 52 -2.55 9.86 8.14
N PRO A 53 -2.71 9.53 9.43
CA PRO A 53 -2.72 10.55 10.48
C PRO A 53 -1.35 11.13 10.77
N ASP A 54 -0.30 10.31 10.85
CA ASP A 54 0.94 10.68 11.52
C ASP A 54 2.15 10.84 10.57
N TYR A 55 2.10 10.26 9.36
CA TYR A 55 3.25 10.23 8.42
C TYR A 55 2.89 10.84 7.06
N LYS A 56 2.54 12.13 7.07
CA LYS A 56 2.13 12.89 5.87
C LYS A 56 3.21 12.98 4.79
N GLN A 57 4.45 12.76 5.15
CA GLN A 57 5.59 12.78 4.23
C GLN A 57 5.70 11.53 3.35
N ILE A 58 4.98 10.45 3.64
CA ILE A 58 4.96 9.25 2.80
C ILE A 58 4.04 9.49 1.61
N ASP A 59 4.60 9.37 0.41
CA ASP A 59 3.87 9.63 -0.83
C ASP A 59 3.05 8.44 -1.28
N VAL A 60 3.67 7.26 -1.26
CA VAL A 60 3.02 6.02 -1.69
C VAL A 60 3.34 4.88 -0.73
N MET A 61 2.31 4.16 -0.31
CA MET A 61 2.44 2.89 0.40
C MET A 61 2.11 1.72 -0.54
N PHE A 62 2.96 0.72 -0.57
CA PHE A 62 2.71 -0.54 -1.25
C PHE A 62 2.39 -1.63 -0.25
N SER A 63 1.26 -2.29 -0.46
CA SER A 63 0.75 -3.34 0.42
C SER A 63 0.33 -4.58 -0.34
N GLY A 64 0.10 -5.65 0.38
CA GLY A 64 -0.43 -6.91 -0.10
C GLY A 64 -1.48 -7.48 0.85
N HIS A 65 -1.19 -8.65 1.43
CA HIS A 65 -1.91 -9.29 2.53
C HIS A 65 -3.30 -9.84 2.21
N THR A 66 -4.16 -9.05 1.57
CA THR A 66 -5.60 -9.36 1.41
C THR A 66 -5.88 -10.56 0.52
N HIS A 67 -5.02 -10.82 -0.47
CA HIS A 67 -5.24 -11.76 -1.57
C HIS A 67 -6.57 -11.52 -2.32
N GLY A 68 -7.30 -10.42 -2.02
CA GLY A 68 -8.68 -10.26 -2.46
C GLY A 68 -9.58 -11.41 -2.00
N MET A 69 -9.24 -12.05 -0.85
CA MET A 69 -9.85 -13.30 -0.37
C MET A 69 -9.84 -14.44 -1.40
N GLN A 70 -9.13 -14.26 -2.52
CA GLN A 70 -9.10 -15.19 -3.66
C GLN A 70 -10.50 -15.44 -4.27
N PHE A 71 -11.49 -14.66 -3.86
CA PHE A 71 -12.87 -14.79 -4.26
C PHE A 71 -13.51 -13.40 -4.43
N GLY A 72 -14.13 -13.16 -5.59
CA GLY A 72 -14.78 -11.89 -5.86
C GLY A 72 -14.91 -11.59 -7.33
N VAL A 73 -15.05 -10.31 -7.67
CA VAL A 73 -15.11 -9.80 -9.04
C VAL A 73 -14.20 -8.58 -9.13
N ARG A 74 -13.37 -8.54 -10.17
CA ARG A 74 -12.61 -7.34 -10.58
C ARG A 74 -12.84 -7.09 -12.06
N ALA A 75 -13.55 -6.03 -12.38
CA ALA A 75 -13.77 -5.52 -13.72
C ALA A 75 -13.29 -4.06 -13.80
N GLU A 76 -13.26 -3.50 -14.98
CA GLU A 76 -12.72 -2.15 -15.25
C GLU A 76 -13.29 -1.07 -14.32
N ASN A 77 -14.61 -1.08 -14.08
CA ASN A 77 -15.30 -0.06 -13.29
C ASN A 77 -16.01 -0.62 -12.05
N PHE A 78 -15.77 -1.86 -11.69
CA PHE A 78 -16.41 -2.51 -10.56
C PHE A 78 -15.49 -3.56 -9.94
N GLN A 79 -15.34 -3.50 -8.64
CA GLN A 79 -14.67 -4.57 -7.90
C GLN A 79 -15.43 -4.85 -6.60
N TRP A 80 -15.48 -6.13 -6.25
CA TRP A 80 -16.09 -6.60 -5.03
C TRP A 80 -15.41 -7.89 -4.55
N SER A 81 -15.20 -7.97 -3.26
CA SER A 81 -14.77 -9.18 -2.56
C SER A 81 -15.28 -9.11 -1.11
N PRO A 82 -15.60 -10.21 -0.46
CA PRO A 82 -15.97 -10.21 0.96
C PRO A 82 -14.91 -9.59 1.86
N ILE A 83 -13.65 -9.54 1.42
CA ILE A 83 -12.55 -8.94 2.18
C ILE A 83 -12.73 -7.43 2.39
N GLU A 84 -13.52 -6.74 1.57
CA GLU A 84 -13.75 -5.29 1.69
C GLU A 84 -14.40 -4.88 3.01
N TYR A 85 -15.15 -5.81 3.63
CA TYR A 85 -15.75 -5.58 4.95
C TYR A 85 -14.73 -5.58 6.09
N ILE A 86 -13.50 -6.08 5.84
CA ILE A 86 -12.39 -6.09 6.80
C ILE A 86 -11.33 -5.07 6.40
N TYR A 87 -11.01 -5.01 5.12
CA TYR A 87 -10.02 -4.10 4.54
C TYR A 87 -10.66 -3.21 3.48
N PRO A 88 -11.01 -1.96 3.81
CA PRO A 88 -11.58 -1.03 2.83
C PRO A 88 -10.66 -0.82 1.61
N GLU A 89 -9.35 -0.79 1.84
CA GLU A 89 -8.33 -0.81 0.80
C GLU A 89 -7.87 -2.27 0.59
N TRP A 90 -8.58 -3.00 -0.26
CA TRP A 90 -8.28 -4.42 -0.45
C TRP A 90 -7.61 -4.77 -1.78
N ALA A 91 -7.70 -3.93 -2.82
CA ALA A 91 -7.07 -4.17 -4.12
C ALA A 91 -6.98 -2.90 -4.96
N GLY A 92 -5.82 -2.68 -5.62
CA GLY A 92 -5.61 -1.56 -6.52
C GLY A 92 -5.17 -0.28 -5.81
N LEU A 93 -5.36 0.85 -6.50
CA LEU A 93 -4.90 2.17 -6.07
C LEU A 93 -6.00 2.95 -5.35
N TYR A 94 -5.65 3.45 -4.17
CA TYR A 94 -6.48 4.39 -3.40
C TYR A 94 -5.69 5.67 -3.13
N ARG A 95 -6.41 6.80 -2.99
CA ARG A 95 -5.82 8.12 -2.74
C ARG A 95 -6.57 8.85 -1.65
N GLN A 96 -5.83 9.57 -0.82
CA GLN A 96 -6.39 10.48 0.16
C GLN A 96 -5.45 11.69 0.33
N GLY A 97 -5.91 12.86 -0.13
CA GLY A 97 -5.04 14.03 -0.29
C GLY A 97 -3.90 13.73 -1.26
N ASP A 98 -2.69 14.03 -0.83
CA ASP A 98 -1.46 13.81 -1.62
C ASP A 98 -0.87 12.40 -1.45
N GLN A 99 -1.42 11.60 -0.54
CA GLN A 99 -0.94 10.28 -0.24
C GLN A 99 -1.67 9.19 -1.03
N GLN A 100 -0.97 8.11 -1.37
CA GLN A 100 -1.52 6.99 -2.12
C GLN A 100 -1.18 5.66 -1.44
N ILE A 101 -2.06 4.69 -1.60
CA ILE A 101 -1.77 3.28 -1.30
C ILE A 101 -2.13 2.41 -2.49
N TYR A 102 -1.26 1.49 -2.83
CA TYR A 102 -1.55 0.41 -3.77
C TYR A 102 -1.55 -0.92 -3.04
N VAL A 103 -2.65 -1.66 -3.17
CA VAL A 103 -2.79 -2.99 -2.58
C VAL A 103 -2.78 -4.04 -3.68
N ASN A 104 -1.72 -4.86 -3.70
CA ASN A 104 -1.55 -5.96 -4.65
C ASN A 104 -2.19 -7.23 -4.09
N VAL A 105 -3.03 -7.90 -4.89
CA VAL A 105 -3.68 -9.15 -4.47
C VAL A 105 -2.77 -10.38 -4.60
N GLY A 106 -1.55 -10.19 -5.07
CA GLY A 106 -0.54 -11.24 -5.17
C GLY A 106 -0.82 -12.30 -6.22
N TYR A 107 0.15 -13.18 -6.42
CA TYR A 107 0.04 -14.30 -7.35
C TYR A 107 -0.05 -15.67 -6.67
N GLY A 108 0.22 -15.76 -5.39
CA GLY A 108 0.10 -16.97 -4.58
C GLY A 108 -1.33 -17.27 -4.15
N PHE A 109 -1.45 -18.18 -3.18
CA PHE A 109 -2.72 -18.50 -2.53
C PHE A 109 -2.58 -18.60 -1.02
N LEU A 110 -3.71 -18.45 -0.32
CA LEU A 110 -3.82 -18.60 1.12
C LEU A 110 -5.06 -19.45 1.44
N GLY A 111 -4.85 -20.52 2.19
CA GLY A 111 -5.93 -21.41 2.61
C GLY A 111 -6.27 -22.47 1.56
N TYR A 112 -6.89 -22.10 0.45
CA TYR A 112 -7.19 -23.04 -0.64
C TYR A 112 -6.41 -22.70 -1.93
N PRO A 113 -6.03 -23.70 -2.73
CA PRO A 113 -5.20 -23.50 -3.92
C PRO A 113 -6.06 -23.12 -5.14
N GLY A 114 -6.68 -21.96 -5.09
CA GLY A 114 -7.52 -21.48 -6.18
C GLY A 114 -7.87 -20.01 -6.05
N ARG A 115 -8.32 -19.41 -7.16
CA ARG A 115 -8.82 -18.03 -7.24
C ARG A 115 -10.07 -18.02 -8.10
N LEU A 116 -11.12 -17.37 -7.63
CA LEU A 116 -12.37 -17.22 -8.36
C LEU A 116 -12.69 -15.73 -8.52
N GLY A 117 -12.57 -15.21 -9.75
CA GLY A 117 -12.84 -13.82 -10.10
C GLY A 117 -11.75 -12.82 -9.68
N ILE A 118 -10.82 -13.22 -8.83
CA ILE A 118 -9.63 -12.43 -8.45
C ILE A 118 -8.40 -13.10 -9.06
N LEU A 119 -7.97 -12.60 -10.21
CA LEU A 119 -6.81 -13.16 -10.91
C LEU A 119 -5.50 -12.90 -10.14
N PRO A 120 -4.47 -13.75 -10.33
CA PRO A 120 -3.11 -13.45 -9.84
C PRO A 120 -2.61 -12.13 -10.42
N GLU A 121 -1.83 -11.39 -9.62
CA GLU A 121 -1.34 -10.07 -9.99
C GLU A 121 0.15 -9.93 -9.73
N ILE A 122 0.86 -9.43 -10.74
CA ILE A 122 2.22 -8.86 -10.64
C ILE A 122 2.12 -7.45 -11.20
N THR A 123 2.50 -6.45 -10.41
CA THR A 123 2.37 -5.03 -10.78
C THR A 123 3.74 -4.41 -11.00
N ILE A 124 3.90 -3.70 -12.10
CA ILE A 124 5.08 -2.89 -12.39
C ILE A 124 4.70 -1.43 -12.22
N PHE A 125 5.50 -0.71 -11.42
CA PHE A 125 5.35 0.73 -11.21
C PHE A 125 6.44 1.48 -11.95
N GLU A 126 6.04 2.48 -12.71
CA GLU A 126 6.95 3.43 -13.33
C GLU A 126 6.82 4.78 -12.60
N LEU A 127 7.89 5.23 -11.99
CA LEU A 127 7.96 6.55 -11.36
C LEU A 127 8.42 7.56 -12.40
N LYS A 128 7.64 8.63 -12.56
CA LYS A 128 7.97 9.72 -13.49
C LYS A 128 7.98 11.04 -12.75
N ALA A 129 8.99 11.87 -13.04
CA ALA A 129 8.96 13.25 -12.60
C ALA A 129 7.79 13.96 -13.29
N SER A 130 6.99 14.70 -12.51
CA SER A 130 5.93 15.52 -13.09
C SER A 130 6.53 16.74 -13.77
N ALA A 131 6.12 16.96 -15.03
CA ALA A 131 6.41 18.21 -15.73
C ALA A 131 5.54 19.37 -15.28
N ASP A 132 4.48 19.11 -14.49
CA ASP A 132 3.57 20.13 -13.95
C ASP A 132 4.15 20.71 -12.65
N PRO A 133 4.53 22.01 -12.65
CA PRO A 133 5.09 22.67 -11.46
C PRO A 133 4.13 22.69 -10.27
N SER A 134 2.81 22.59 -10.50
CA SER A 134 1.82 22.60 -9.42
C SER A 134 1.79 21.29 -8.63
N LEU A 135 2.32 20.20 -9.21
CA LEU A 135 2.43 18.88 -8.59
C LEU A 135 3.81 18.63 -7.97
N GLN A 136 4.75 19.55 -8.13
CA GLN A 136 6.03 19.48 -7.45
C GLN A 136 5.82 19.92 -6.00
N LYS A 137 6.15 19.05 -5.04
CA LYS A 137 6.15 19.41 -3.63
C LYS A 137 7.05 20.63 -3.44
N LYS A 138 6.54 21.65 -2.78
CA LYS A 138 7.39 22.73 -2.30
C LYS A 138 8.38 22.13 -1.31
N ALA A 139 9.66 22.25 -1.63
CA ALA A 139 10.76 21.93 -0.74
C ALA A 139 10.67 22.78 0.55
#